data_9e942740e2f387503916a727c6556e0a
#
_entry.id   9e942740e2f387503916a727c6556e0a
#
_cell.length_a   1.000
_cell.length_b   1.000
_cell.length_c   1.000
_cell.angle_alpha   90.00
_cell.angle_beta   90.00
_cell.angle_gamma   90.00
#
_symmetry.space_group_name_H-M   'P 1'
#
loop_
_entity.id
_entity.type
_entity.pdbx_description
1 polymer ?
#
loop_
_entity_poly.entity_id
_entity_poly.type
_entity_poly.pdbx_seq_one_letter_code
_entity_poly.pdbx_strand_id
1 'polypeptide(L)'
;NTDGAHNPVTSRQLERGDILSLNTFPMISAYYTALERTLFVGEVDDASLKVWETNVAAHEYGMSLLKPGVSCAEVTAKINTFLADRGMLQYRTFGYGHSFGVLSHYYGREAGLELREDIDTVLTPGMVISMEPMLTIRDGQPGAGGYREHDILFITDDGSENITGYPYGPD
;
A
#
# COMPACT_ATOMS: atom_id res chain seq x y z
N ASN A 1 4.90 -15.30 8.79
CA ASN A 1 4.44 -13.93 8.58
C ASN A 1 4.93 -13.43 7.22
N THR A 2 4.17 -12.52 6.61
CA THR A 2 4.63 -11.79 5.43
C THR A 2 5.77 -10.86 5.83
N ASP A 3 6.88 -10.88 5.10
CA ASP A 3 8.06 -10.06 5.40
C ASP A 3 8.61 -9.29 4.19
N GLY A 4 7.93 -9.36 3.06
CA GLY A 4 8.34 -8.70 1.82
C GLY A 4 7.17 -8.41 0.89
N ALA A 5 7.43 -7.65 -0.17
CA ALA A 5 6.41 -7.22 -1.13
C ALA A 5 5.73 -8.39 -1.85
N HIS A 6 6.48 -9.44 -2.16
CA HIS A 6 6.02 -10.62 -2.88
C HIS A 6 6.69 -11.87 -2.31
N ASN A 7 5.97 -12.60 -1.47
CA ASN A 7 6.46 -13.84 -0.92
C ASN A 7 5.91 -15.03 -1.70
N PRO A 8 6.72 -16.05 -2.01
CA PRO A 8 6.22 -17.25 -2.64
C PRO A 8 5.25 -17.99 -1.73
N VAL A 9 4.23 -18.57 -2.33
CA VAL A 9 3.32 -19.48 -1.60
C VAL A 9 4.11 -20.74 -1.18
N THR A 10 3.96 -21.13 0.07
CA THR A 10 4.62 -22.31 0.65
C THR A 10 3.58 -23.33 1.12
N SER A 11 4.03 -24.53 1.49
CA SER A 11 3.19 -25.57 2.12
C SER A 11 3.05 -25.40 3.64
N ARG A 12 3.61 -24.34 4.24
CA ARG A 12 3.47 -24.06 5.66
C ARG A 12 2.00 -23.81 6.00
N GLN A 13 1.49 -24.51 6.99
CA GLN A 13 0.15 -24.27 7.50
C GLN A 13 0.11 -22.98 8.33
N LEU A 14 -1.01 -22.29 8.28
CA LEU A 14 -1.25 -21.10 9.09
C LEU A 14 -1.38 -21.49 10.57
N GLU A 15 -0.81 -20.66 11.42
CA GLU A 15 -0.84 -20.83 12.87
C GLU A 15 -1.42 -19.57 13.53
N ARG A 16 -1.97 -19.71 14.73
CA ARG A 16 -2.45 -18.54 15.52
C ARG A 16 -1.28 -17.58 15.77
N GLY A 17 -1.53 -16.30 15.55
CA GLY A 17 -0.53 -15.24 15.62
C GLY A 17 0.16 -14.93 14.29
N ASP A 18 -0.14 -15.65 13.20
CA ASP A 18 0.37 -15.30 11.88
C ASP A 18 -0.28 -13.99 11.37
N ILE A 19 0.57 -13.20 10.72
CA ILE A 19 0.17 -12.00 9.99
C ILE A 19 0.33 -12.29 8.51
N LEU A 20 -0.74 -12.10 7.75
CA LEU A 20 -0.79 -12.35 6.33
C LEU A 20 -1.11 -11.06 5.59
N SER A 21 -0.40 -10.80 4.52
CA SER A 21 -0.77 -9.82 3.52
C SER A 21 -1.37 -10.60 2.34
N LEU A 22 -2.68 -10.53 2.17
CA LEU A 22 -3.40 -11.20 1.09
C LEU A 22 -3.62 -10.24 -0.06
N ASN A 23 -2.85 -10.43 -1.14
CA ASN A 23 -2.91 -9.61 -2.33
C ASN A 23 -3.52 -10.35 -3.51
N THR A 24 -4.42 -9.69 -4.24
CA THR A 24 -5.07 -10.22 -5.44
C THR A 24 -4.95 -9.23 -6.60
N PHE A 25 -4.75 -9.76 -7.81
CA PHE A 25 -4.64 -8.97 -9.04
C PHE A 25 -5.62 -9.50 -10.11
N PRO A 26 -6.92 -9.29 -9.96
CA PRO A 26 -7.87 -9.70 -10.99
C PRO A 26 -7.74 -8.81 -12.23
N MET A 27 -8.00 -9.43 -13.39
CA MET A 27 -8.14 -8.72 -14.66
C MET A 27 -9.61 -8.74 -15.09
N ILE A 28 -10.21 -7.57 -15.29
CA ILE A 28 -11.60 -7.41 -15.71
C ILE A 28 -11.60 -6.59 -17.01
N SER A 29 -12.18 -7.14 -18.07
CA SER A 29 -12.24 -6.47 -19.39
C SER A 29 -10.88 -5.96 -19.88
N ALA A 30 -9.82 -6.76 -19.71
CA ALA A 30 -8.44 -6.46 -20.06
C ALA A 30 -7.78 -5.34 -19.24
N TYR A 31 -8.35 -4.95 -18.10
CA TYR A 31 -7.74 -4.04 -17.13
C TYR A 31 -7.44 -4.75 -15.82
N TYR A 32 -6.25 -4.58 -15.31
CA TYR A 32 -5.88 -5.02 -13.96
C TYR A 32 -6.47 -4.10 -12.90
N THR A 33 -6.89 -4.71 -11.81
CA THR A 33 -7.11 -4.06 -10.54
C THR A 33 -6.36 -4.80 -9.45
N ALA A 34 -6.33 -4.28 -8.24
CA ALA A 34 -5.70 -4.93 -7.10
C ALA A 34 -6.43 -4.62 -5.80
N LEU A 35 -6.31 -5.55 -4.87
CA LEU A 35 -6.75 -5.41 -3.49
C LEU A 35 -5.77 -6.14 -2.60
N GLU A 36 -5.31 -5.49 -1.55
CA GLU A 36 -4.57 -6.16 -0.50
C GLU A 36 -5.05 -5.72 0.88
N ARG A 37 -5.13 -6.69 1.78
CA ARG A 37 -5.45 -6.46 3.20
C ARG A 37 -4.52 -7.28 4.07
N THR A 38 -4.12 -6.68 5.17
CA THR A 38 -3.46 -7.39 6.27
C THR A 38 -4.49 -8.18 7.06
N LEU A 39 -4.25 -9.47 7.23
CA LEU A 39 -5.10 -10.40 7.97
C LEU A 39 -4.33 -10.96 9.15
N PHE A 40 -5.02 -11.20 10.25
CA PHE A 40 -4.48 -11.82 11.45
C PHE A 40 -5.12 -13.19 11.69
N VAL A 41 -4.30 -14.19 12.01
CA VAL A 41 -4.79 -15.52 12.30
C VAL A 41 -4.99 -15.68 13.81
N GLY A 42 -6.21 -15.46 14.26
CA GLY A 42 -6.57 -15.49 15.68
C GLY A 42 -6.27 -14.17 16.40
N GLU A 43 -5.73 -14.23 17.60
CA GLU A 43 -5.43 -13.05 18.41
C GLU A 43 -4.18 -12.33 17.90
N VAL A 44 -4.21 -11.01 17.87
CA VAL A 44 -3.10 -10.14 17.52
C VAL A 44 -2.58 -9.45 18.79
N ASP A 45 -1.26 -9.31 18.92
CA ASP A 45 -0.66 -8.54 20.01
C ASP A 45 -0.72 -7.03 19.76
N ASP A 46 -0.64 -6.24 20.84
CA ASP A 46 -0.75 -4.78 20.81
C ASP A 46 0.31 -4.12 19.92
N ALA A 47 1.52 -4.71 19.84
CA ALA A 47 2.59 -4.16 19.01
C ALA A 47 2.28 -4.33 17.53
N SER A 48 1.80 -5.51 17.13
CA SER A 48 1.34 -5.80 15.75
C SER A 48 0.16 -4.92 15.36
N LEU A 49 -0.83 -4.80 16.25
CA LEU A 49 -2.00 -3.95 16.03
C LEU A 49 -1.58 -2.49 15.81
N LYS A 50 -0.67 -1.97 16.62
CA LYS A 50 -0.16 -0.59 16.49
C LYS A 50 0.56 -0.35 15.15
N VAL A 51 1.35 -1.30 14.67
CA VAL A 51 2.01 -1.18 13.35
C VAL A 51 0.97 -1.17 12.25
N TRP A 52 0.00 -2.09 12.30
CA TRP A 52 -1.10 -2.15 11.34
C TRP A 52 -1.93 -0.86 11.31
N GLU A 53 -2.37 -0.37 12.47
CA GLU A 53 -3.11 0.90 12.58
C GLU A 53 -2.32 2.08 12.00
N THR A 54 -0.99 2.11 12.21
CA THR A 54 -0.14 3.14 11.62
C THR A 54 -0.06 3.02 10.10
N ASN A 55 -0.01 1.79 9.57
CA ASN A 55 -0.01 1.56 8.12
C ASN A 55 -1.35 1.95 7.49
N VAL A 56 -2.48 1.59 8.11
CA VAL A 56 -3.83 2.01 7.68
C VAL A 56 -3.93 3.54 7.67
N ALA A 57 -3.49 4.20 8.75
CA ALA A 57 -3.51 5.66 8.82
C ALA A 57 -2.61 6.32 7.75
N ALA A 58 -1.46 5.72 7.42
CA ALA A 58 -0.61 6.18 6.32
C ALA A 58 -1.28 5.99 4.96
N HIS A 59 -1.99 4.88 4.76
CA HIS A 59 -2.75 4.58 3.56
C HIS A 59 -3.89 5.58 3.35
N GLU A 60 -4.72 5.82 4.37
CA GLU A 60 -5.81 6.80 4.32
C GLU A 60 -5.28 8.22 4.08
N TYR A 61 -4.21 8.60 4.78
CA TYR A 61 -3.56 9.89 4.56
C TYR A 61 -3.04 10.00 3.13
N GLY A 62 -2.35 8.96 2.62
CA GLY A 62 -1.87 8.92 1.25
C GLY A 62 -2.99 9.10 0.21
N MET A 63 -4.11 8.39 0.37
CA MET A 63 -5.29 8.54 -0.50
C MET A 63 -5.81 9.98 -0.50
N SER A 64 -5.86 10.64 0.65
CA SER A 64 -6.34 12.01 0.78
C SER A 64 -5.47 13.06 0.05
N LEU A 65 -4.23 12.72 -0.26
CA LEU A 65 -3.30 13.60 -0.99
C LEU A 65 -3.45 13.54 -2.51
N LEU A 66 -4.08 12.46 -3.03
CA LEU A 66 -4.18 12.21 -4.47
C LEU A 66 -5.23 13.13 -5.10
N LYS A 67 -4.77 14.05 -5.93
CA LYS A 67 -5.63 14.96 -6.70
C LYS A 67 -4.88 15.54 -7.90
N PRO A 68 -5.56 16.11 -8.89
CA PRO A 68 -4.90 16.79 -10.00
C PRO A 68 -3.95 17.89 -9.53
N GLY A 69 -2.81 18.02 -10.21
CA GLY A 69 -1.82 19.05 -9.96
C GLY A 69 -0.78 18.73 -8.90
N VAL A 70 -0.90 17.61 -8.18
CA VAL A 70 0.10 17.16 -7.20
C VAL A 70 1.08 16.21 -7.89
N SER A 71 2.40 16.32 -7.59
CA SER A 71 3.39 15.39 -8.13
C SER A 71 3.52 14.13 -7.26
N CYS A 72 3.95 13.03 -7.89
CA CYS A 72 4.24 11.78 -7.19
C CYS A 72 5.28 11.98 -6.06
N ALA A 73 6.33 12.76 -6.33
CA ALA A 73 7.36 13.08 -5.33
C ALA A 73 6.79 13.86 -4.14
N GLU A 74 5.87 14.81 -4.39
CA GLU A 74 5.22 15.58 -3.31
C GLU A 74 4.35 14.69 -2.41
N VAL A 75 3.54 13.81 -3.01
CA VAL A 75 2.74 12.82 -2.25
C VAL A 75 3.65 11.96 -1.39
N THR A 76 4.73 11.42 -2.00
CA THR A 76 5.71 10.58 -1.31
C THR A 76 6.37 11.29 -0.14
N ALA A 77 6.81 12.54 -0.33
CA ALA A 77 7.44 13.32 0.72
C ALA A 77 6.51 13.55 1.94
N LYS A 78 5.22 13.80 1.68
CA LYS A 78 4.22 13.98 2.74
C LYS A 78 3.98 12.69 3.53
N ILE A 79 3.88 11.54 2.85
CA ILE A 79 3.73 10.24 3.53
C ILE A 79 4.99 9.89 4.31
N ASN A 80 6.18 10.19 3.77
CA ASN A 80 7.45 10.02 4.50
C ASN A 80 7.47 10.82 5.79
N THR A 81 7.05 12.08 5.75
CA THR A 81 6.96 12.92 6.94
C THR A 81 5.98 12.32 7.96
N PHE A 82 4.80 11.90 7.50
CA PHE A 82 3.79 11.25 8.34
C PHE A 82 4.33 10.02 9.08
N LEU A 83 5.09 9.17 8.39
CA LEU A 83 5.71 7.99 8.98
C LEU A 83 6.92 8.35 9.87
N ALA A 84 7.72 9.34 9.50
CA ALA A 84 8.85 9.80 10.30
C ALA A 84 8.41 10.34 11.65
N ASP A 85 7.35 11.16 11.70
CA ASP A 85 6.77 11.71 12.93
C ASP A 85 6.28 10.62 13.91
N ARG A 86 6.02 9.42 13.39
CA ARG A 86 5.60 8.23 14.15
C ARG A 86 6.73 7.24 14.42
N GLY A 87 7.97 7.57 13.99
CA GLY A 87 9.12 6.69 14.11
C GLY A 87 9.02 5.42 13.26
N MET A 88 8.25 5.44 12.17
CA MET A 88 7.97 4.26 11.34
C MET A 88 8.60 4.31 9.94
N LEU A 89 9.18 5.44 9.52
CA LEU A 89 9.73 5.57 8.17
C LEU A 89 10.84 4.55 7.85
N GLN A 90 11.66 4.18 8.84
CA GLN A 90 12.74 3.18 8.67
C GLN A 90 12.22 1.77 8.38
N TYR A 91 10.95 1.51 8.58
CA TYR A 91 10.29 0.22 8.30
C TYR A 91 9.55 0.20 6.96
N ARG A 92 9.56 1.30 6.22
CA ARG A 92 9.02 1.37 4.86
C ARG A 92 9.77 0.39 3.94
N THR A 93 9.04 -0.41 3.17
CA THR A 93 9.61 -1.46 2.32
C THR A 93 9.92 -0.96 0.90
N PHE A 94 9.02 -0.16 0.28
CA PHE A 94 9.14 0.34 -1.10
C PHE A 94 8.38 1.67 -1.27
N GLY A 95 8.10 2.10 -2.51
CA GLY A 95 7.25 3.25 -2.81
C GLY A 95 5.81 3.08 -2.29
N TYR A 96 4.96 4.08 -2.53
CA TYR A 96 3.61 4.09 -1.97
C TYR A 96 2.51 3.77 -2.99
N GLY A 97 2.85 3.51 -4.23
CA GLY A 97 1.91 3.15 -5.27
C GLY A 97 2.46 3.31 -6.67
N HIS A 98 1.73 2.79 -7.64
CA HIS A 98 2.07 2.86 -9.06
C HIS A 98 0.82 2.82 -9.93
N SER A 99 0.97 3.06 -11.23
CA SER A 99 -0.14 3.01 -12.20
C SER A 99 -0.74 1.61 -12.35
N PHE A 100 -2.03 1.58 -12.60
CA PHE A 100 -2.78 0.37 -12.99
C PHE A 100 -3.56 0.60 -14.28
N GLY A 101 -3.77 -0.47 -15.04
CA GLY A 101 -4.52 -0.45 -16.30
C GLY A 101 -4.38 -1.76 -17.06
N VAL A 102 -4.03 -1.68 -18.35
CA VAL A 102 -3.80 -2.87 -19.21
C VAL A 102 -2.63 -3.71 -18.67
N LEU A 103 -1.67 -3.09 -17.98
CA LEU A 103 -0.63 -3.76 -17.21
C LEU A 103 -0.83 -3.50 -15.72
N SER A 104 -0.55 -4.50 -14.88
CA SER A 104 -0.56 -4.33 -13.41
C SER A 104 0.60 -3.45 -12.94
N HIS A 105 1.72 -3.51 -13.65
CA HIS A 105 2.90 -2.69 -13.42
C HIS A 105 3.43 -2.17 -14.76
N TYR A 106 3.75 -0.90 -14.76
CA TYR A 106 4.59 -0.29 -15.78
C TYR A 106 5.97 -0.13 -15.17
N TYR A 107 6.93 -0.94 -15.57
CA TYR A 107 8.30 -0.89 -15.05
C TYR A 107 9.12 0.19 -15.72
N GLY A 108 9.98 0.80 -14.92
CA GLY A 108 10.95 1.76 -15.37
C GLY A 108 10.40 3.19 -15.48
N ARG A 109 11.29 4.08 -15.86
CA ARG A 109 11.00 5.52 -15.95
C ARG A 109 10.02 5.86 -17.08
N GLU A 110 9.88 4.97 -18.05
CA GLU A 110 8.92 5.15 -19.13
C GLU A 110 7.46 5.13 -18.63
N ALA A 111 7.19 4.49 -17.52
CA ALA A 111 5.87 4.48 -16.92
C ALA A 111 5.53 5.80 -16.21
N GLY A 112 6.51 6.42 -15.57
CA GLY A 112 6.42 7.75 -14.99
C GLY A 112 5.37 7.99 -13.92
N LEU A 113 4.57 6.99 -13.56
CA LEU A 113 3.50 7.11 -12.57
C LEU A 113 3.76 6.12 -11.43
N GLU A 114 4.60 6.55 -10.52
CA GLU A 114 4.99 5.81 -9.33
C GLU A 114 5.15 6.78 -8.15
N LEU A 115 4.57 6.48 -7.00
CA LEU A 115 4.70 7.30 -5.78
C LEU A 115 6.05 7.06 -5.12
N ARG A 116 7.06 7.73 -5.65
CA ARG A 116 8.46 7.69 -5.20
C ARG A 116 9.07 9.09 -5.23
N GLU A 117 10.16 9.25 -4.48
CA GLU A 117 10.86 10.54 -4.29
C GLU A 117 11.47 11.11 -5.59
N ASP A 118 11.81 10.24 -6.53
CA ASP A 118 12.52 10.59 -7.78
C ASP A 118 11.57 10.70 -9.00
N ILE A 119 10.24 10.70 -8.77
CA ILE A 119 9.22 10.77 -9.82
C ILE A 119 8.43 12.08 -9.74
N ASP A 120 8.68 12.97 -10.67
CA ASP A 120 8.06 14.30 -10.74
C ASP A 120 6.75 14.33 -11.53
N THR A 121 6.22 13.18 -11.95
CA THR A 121 4.96 13.10 -12.70
C THR A 121 3.85 13.77 -11.90
N VAL A 122 3.17 14.72 -12.54
CA VAL A 122 2.02 15.44 -11.98
C VAL A 122 0.75 14.64 -12.28
N LEU A 123 -0.05 14.39 -11.27
CA LEU A 123 -1.33 13.69 -11.42
C LEU A 123 -2.32 14.53 -12.25
N THR A 124 -3.01 13.87 -13.17
CA THR A 124 -4.06 14.47 -14.01
C THR A 124 -5.32 13.63 -13.99
N PRO A 125 -6.51 14.22 -14.23
CA PRO A 125 -7.74 13.46 -14.33
C PRO A 125 -7.64 12.31 -15.33
N GLY A 126 -8.26 11.19 -15.02
CA GLY A 126 -8.24 9.98 -15.83
C GLY A 126 -7.11 9.00 -15.49
N MET A 127 -6.13 9.39 -14.69
CA MET A 127 -5.11 8.47 -14.20
C MET A 127 -5.69 7.48 -13.19
N VAL A 128 -5.18 6.24 -13.22
CA VAL A 128 -5.49 5.21 -12.23
C VAL A 128 -4.20 4.81 -11.53
N ILE A 129 -4.20 4.89 -10.21
CA ILE A 129 -3.02 4.68 -9.38
C ILE A 129 -3.36 3.87 -8.13
N SER A 130 -2.45 3.02 -7.69
CA SER A 130 -2.55 2.38 -6.38
C SER A 130 -2.14 3.32 -5.25
N MET A 131 -2.67 3.03 -4.05
CA MET A 131 -2.10 3.45 -2.78
C MET A 131 -1.82 2.19 -1.96
N GLU A 132 -0.56 1.93 -1.64
CA GLU A 132 -0.12 0.64 -1.09
C GLU A 132 1.09 0.74 -0.14
N PRO A 133 1.05 1.61 0.88
CA PRO A 133 2.14 1.66 1.84
C PRO A 133 2.34 0.30 2.52
N MET A 134 3.59 -0.08 2.70
CA MET A 134 3.97 -1.30 3.42
C MET A 134 5.02 -1.01 4.48
N LEU A 135 4.76 -1.47 5.69
CA LEU A 135 5.70 -1.48 6.81
C LEU A 135 6.14 -2.91 7.10
N THR A 136 7.45 -3.14 7.21
CA THR A 136 8.01 -4.45 7.55
C THR A 136 8.85 -4.34 8.80
N ILE A 137 8.43 -5.03 9.85
CA ILE A 137 9.15 -5.16 11.11
C ILE A 137 9.92 -6.48 11.10
N ARG A 138 11.22 -6.43 11.35
CA ARG A 138 12.10 -7.60 11.32
C ARG A 138 11.78 -8.58 12.44
N ASP A 139 12.04 -9.85 12.16
CA ASP A 139 11.94 -10.92 13.17
C ASP A 139 12.72 -10.58 14.45
N GLY A 140 12.14 -10.95 15.58
CA GLY A 140 12.69 -10.69 16.91
C GLY A 140 12.40 -9.29 17.47
N GLN A 141 11.69 -8.45 16.73
CA GLN A 141 11.19 -7.16 17.23
C GLN A 141 9.69 -7.24 17.56
N PRO A 142 9.19 -6.44 18.51
CA PRO A 142 7.75 -6.36 18.76
C PRO A 142 7.00 -5.92 17.47
N GLY A 143 5.94 -6.64 17.13
CA GLY A 143 5.17 -6.41 15.92
C GLY A 143 5.83 -6.97 14.64
N ALA A 144 6.74 -7.98 14.76
CA ALA A 144 7.40 -8.58 13.61
C ALA A 144 6.41 -9.11 12.56
N GLY A 145 6.57 -8.66 11.31
CA GLY A 145 5.73 -9.01 10.18
C GLY A 145 5.65 -7.91 9.14
N GLY A 146 4.92 -8.14 8.06
CA GLY A 146 4.64 -7.16 7.01
C GLY A 146 3.17 -6.76 7.01
N TYR A 147 2.93 -5.48 6.94
CA TYR A 147 1.60 -4.85 7.01
C TYR A 147 1.38 -4.02 5.76
N ARG A 148 0.38 -4.36 4.96
CA ARG A 148 0.11 -3.69 3.69
C ARG A 148 -1.38 -3.63 3.43
N GLU A 149 -1.84 -2.42 3.11
CA GLU A 149 -3.16 -2.16 2.57
C GLU A 149 -2.98 -1.65 1.14
N HIS A 150 -3.82 -2.11 0.22
CA HIS A 150 -3.72 -1.74 -1.18
C HIS A 150 -5.10 -1.48 -1.76
N ASP A 151 -5.31 -0.27 -2.23
CA ASP A 151 -6.49 0.15 -2.97
C ASP A 151 -6.11 0.83 -4.29
N ILE A 152 -7.04 0.81 -5.23
CA ILE A 152 -6.92 1.48 -6.52
C ILE A 152 -7.77 2.73 -6.52
N LEU A 153 -7.17 3.85 -6.95
CA LEU A 153 -7.84 5.13 -7.01
C LEU A 153 -7.87 5.65 -8.46
N PHE A 154 -9.01 6.22 -8.81
CA PHE A 154 -9.21 6.97 -10.05
C PHE A 154 -9.07 8.46 -9.75
N ILE A 155 -8.23 9.17 -10.49
CA ILE A 155 -8.06 10.62 -10.35
C ILE A 155 -9.20 11.32 -11.08
N THR A 156 -10.04 12.02 -10.34
CA THR A 156 -11.16 12.82 -10.83
C THR A 156 -10.73 14.24 -11.19
N ASP A 157 -11.66 15.12 -11.62
CA ASP A 157 -11.36 16.53 -11.93
C ASP A 157 -10.94 17.35 -10.70
N ASP A 158 -11.33 16.93 -9.48
CA ASP A 158 -11.15 17.70 -8.24
C ASP A 158 -10.52 16.89 -7.09
N GLY A 159 -10.25 15.59 -7.27
CA GLY A 159 -9.70 14.73 -6.23
C GLY A 159 -9.37 13.34 -6.72
N SER A 160 -9.72 12.34 -5.91
CA SER A 160 -9.62 10.93 -6.29
C SER A 160 -10.79 10.12 -5.71
N GLU A 161 -11.15 9.05 -6.39
CA GLU A 161 -12.17 8.08 -5.99
C GLU A 161 -11.52 6.73 -5.74
N ASN A 162 -11.73 6.15 -4.55
CA ASN A 162 -11.32 4.78 -4.26
C ASN A 162 -12.31 3.81 -4.91
N ILE A 163 -11.87 3.14 -5.99
CA ILE A 163 -12.69 2.19 -6.75
C ILE A 163 -12.61 0.76 -6.22
N THR A 164 -11.76 0.47 -5.24
CA THR A 164 -11.70 -0.84 -4.56
C THR A 164 -12.80 -0.95 -3.50
N GLY A 165 -12.91 0.03 -2.62
CA GLY A 165 -14.00 0.17 -1.64
C GLY A 165 -14.17 -1.00 -0.68
N TYR A 166 -13.11 -1.76 -0.39
CA TYR A 166 -13.15 -2.90 0.52
C TYR A 166 -12.74 -2.46 1.95
N PRO A 167 -13.45 -2.92 3.00
CA PRO A 167 -13.13 -2.52 4.36
C PRO A 167 -11.75 -3.02 4.81
N TYR A 168 -11.16 -2.34 5.80
CA TYR A 168 -10.03 -2.87 6.54
C TYR A 168 -10.52 -3.96 7.51
N GLY A 169 -9.70 -4.98 7.74
CA GLY A 169 -9.92 -5.92 8.84
C GLY A 169 -9.24 -5.40 10.12
N PRO A 170 -9.28 -6.15 11.23
CA PRO A 170 -10.17 -7.25 11.56
C PRO A 170 -11.40 -6.76 12.31
N ASP A 171 -12.57 -6.97 11.80
CA ASP A 171 -13.86 -6.89 12.53
C ASP A 171 -14.53 -8.25 12.52
#